data_badc980f0e929b9451f71d03cd89d7d1
#
_entry.id   badc980f0e929b9451f71d03cd89d7d1
#
_cell.length_a   1.000
_cell.length_b   1.000
_cell.length_c   1.000
_cell.angle_alpha   90.00
_cell.angle_beta   90.00
_cell.angle_gamma   90.00
#
_symmetry.space_group_name_H-M   'P 1'
#
loop_
_entity.id
_entity.type
_entity.pdbx_description
1 polymer ?
#
loop_
_entity_poly.entity_id
_entity_poly.type
_entity_poly.pdbx_seq_one_letter_code
_entity_poly.pdbx_strand_id
1 'polypeptide(L)'
;MNDCLELKITNAMHRIEDLYFKTGGKCYLSFSGGKDSTVILALIKMCEDILTIPKNSIPAVFCDTGIELVATKDFVIWVKNNWYKNVEIIRPEKTFTWIINNKGKPVKSKIKSQFLSRYQKGNTSKNTMLNLLGKNKKVIKAKIANKDLHMIHPDFDIKVSDSCCLILKKKPFEKYNKENDIKGYIIGERIAEGGARELSASKRVNMGGEDMHQNKRSVYS
;
A
#
# COMPACT_ATOMS: atom_id res chain seq x y z
N MET A 1 -1.00 -18.84 27.47
CA MET A 1 -1.09 -17.59 26.69
C MET A 1 0.00 -17.48 25.60
N ASN A 2 1.11 -18.22 25.76
CA ASN A 2 2.19 -18.27 24.78
C ASN A 2 1.83 -19.08 23.51
N ASP A 3 1.11 -20.19 23.64
CA ASP A 3 0.77 -21.09 22.52
C ASP A 3 0.06 -20.40 21.35
N CYS A 4 -0.79 -19.42 21.63
CA CYS A 4 -1.51 -18.66 20.58
C CYS A 4 -0.57 -17.73 19.79
N LEU A 5 0.47 -17.16 20.41
CA LEU A 5 1.45 -16.29 19.75
C LEU A 5 2.41 -17.11 18.89
N GLU A 6 2.93 -18.20 19.43
CA GLU A 6 3.83 -19.12 18.72
C GLU A 6 3.16 -19.69 17.47
N LEU A 7 1.90 -20.11 17.60
CA LEU A 7 1.11 -20.58 16.45
C LEU A 7 0.94 -19.49 15.36
N LYS A 8 0.73 -18.22 15.77
CA LYS A 8 0.63 -17.11 14.81
C LYS A 8 1.96 -16.83 14.11
N ILE A 9 3.07 -16.87 14.84
CA ILE A 9 4.42 -16.73 14.29
C ILE A 9 4.66 -17.84 13.28
N THR A 10 4.47 -19.10 13.65
CA THR A 10 4.66 -20.25 12.77
C THR A 10 3.81 -20.18 11.51
N ASN A 11 2.53 -19.83 11.65
CA ASN A 11 1.63 -19.67 10.51
C ASN A 11 2.08 -18.51 9.57
N ALA A 12 2.59 -17.43 10.13
CA ALA A 12 3.09 -16.31 9.34
C ALA A 12 4.39 -16.69 8.59
N MET A 13 5.30 -17.41 9.24
CA MET A 13 6.52 -17.93 8.61
C MET A 13 6.19 -18.89 7.46
N HIS A 14 5.30 -19.85 7.64
CA HIS A 14 4.86 -20.75 6.58
C HIS A 14 4.27 -20.01 5.36
N ARG A 15 3.52 -18.91 5.58
CA ARG A 15 3.00 -18.09 4.48
C ARG A 15 4.12 -17.37 3.72
N ILE A 16 5.17 -16.93 4.41
CA ILE A 16 6.34 -16.30 3.80
C ILE A 16 7.08 -17.33 2.93
N GLU A 17 7.34 -18.51 3.48
CA GLU A 17 7.97 -19.64 2.78
C GLU A 17 7.16 -20.07 1.56
N ASP A 18 5.88 -20.28 1.72
CA ASP A 18 4.93 -20.59 0.66
C ASP A 18 5.00 -19.60 -0.51
N LEU A 19 5.00 -18.29 -0.18
CA LEU A 19 5.12 -17.27 -1.21
C LEU A 19 6.47 -17.33 -1.91
N TYR A 20 7.55 -17.46 -1.14
CA TYR A 20 8.90 -17.56 -1.69
C TYR A 20 9.02 -18.70 -2.70
N PHE A 21 8.62 -19.90 -2.31
CA PHE A 21 8.70 -21.07 -3.19
C PHE A 21 7.72 -21.00 -4.38
N LYS A 22 6.48 -20.56 -4.17
CA LYS A 22 5.48 -20.38 -5.25
C LYS A 22 5.90 -19.34 -6.29
N THR A 23 6.71 -18.37 -5.90
CA THR A 23 7.20 -17.34 -6.83
C THR A 23 8.59 -17.64 -7.39
N GLY A 24 9.23 -18.73 -6.96
CA GLY A 24 10.62 -19.02 -7.28
C GLY A 24 11.59 -17.94 -6.80
N GLY A 25 11.34 -17.37 -5.62
CA GLY A 25 12.09 -16.25 -5.04
C GLY A 25 11.81 -14.89 -5.67
N LYS A 26 10.91 -14.78 -6.64
CA LYS A 26 10.51 -13.52 -7.30
C LYS A 26 9.47 -12.77 -6.48
N CYS A 27 9.82 -12.46 -5.22
CA CYS A 27 8.96 -11.71 -4.29
C CYS A 27 9.76 -10.71 -3.47
N TYR A 28 9.06 -9.75 -2.84
CA TYR A 28 9.67 -8.78 -1.95
C TYR A 28 8.74 -8.41 -0.79
N LEU A 29 9.31 -7.85 0.28
CA LEU A 29 8.58 -7.17 1.34
C LEU A 29 8.38 -5.69 0.98
N SER A 30 7.15 -5.18 0.93
CA SER A 30 6.88 -3.75 0.87
C SER A 30 7.15 -3.13 2.24
N PHE A 31 8.39 -2.68 2.43
CA PHE A 31 8.90 -2.18 3.70
C PHE A 31 8.58 -0.68 3.84
N SER A 32 7.83 -0.32 4.87
CA SER A 32 7.47 1.09 5.13
C SER A 32 8.31 1.74 6.22
N GLY A 33 9.18 1.00 6.90
CA GLY A 33 9.86 1.44 8.12
C GLY A 33 8.94 1.56 9.34
N GLY A 34 7.65 1.18 9.21
CA GLY A 34 6.70 1.14 10.32
C GLY A 34 6.70 -0.21 11.04
N LYS A 35 6.12 -0.25 12.24
CA LYS A 35 6.12 -1.41 13.13
C LYS A 35 5.69 -2.71 12.46
N ASP A 36 4.59 -2.68 11.70
CA ASP A 36 4.00 -3.90 11.13
C ASP A 36 4.92 -4.49 10.04
N SER A 37 5.49 -3.65 9.17
CA SER A 37 6.46 -4.10 8.16
C SER A 37 7.80 -4.54 8.79
N THR A 38 8.18 -3.98 9.93
CA THR A 38 9.38 -4.38 10.68
C THR A 38 9.19 -5.75 11.32
N VAL A 39 8.00 -6.04 11.87
CA VAL A 39 7.67 -7.38 12.38
C VAL A 39 7.76 -8.43 11.26
N ILE A 40 7.25 -8.13 10.07
CA ILE A 40 7.36 -9.07 8.95
C ILE A 40 8.81 -9.27 8.53
N LEU A 41 9.62 -8.22 8.52
CA LEU A 41 11.05 -8.34 8.23
C LEU A 41 11.75 -9.25 9.26
N ALA A 42 11.37 -9.15 10.54
CA ALA A 42 11.87 -10.05 11.58
C ALA A 42 11.47 -11.51 11.32
N LEU A 43 10.21 -11.76 10.89
CA LEU A 43 9.76 -13.11 10.53
C LEU A 43 10.50 -13.66 9.31
N ILE A 44 10.75 -12.85 8.28
CA ILE A 44 11.59 -13.24 7.13
C ILE A 44 12.98 -13.65 7.62
N LYS A 45 13.59 -12.85 8.50
CA LYS A 45 14.90 -13.16 9.08
C LYS A 45 14.87 -14.45 9.89
N MET A 46 13.80 -14.73 10.64
CA MET A 46 13.64 -16.00 11.35
C MET A 46 13.60 -17.19 10.37
N CYS A 47 12.88 -17.09 9.24
CA CYS A 47 12.89 -18.12 8.21
C CYS A 47 14.30 -18.34 7.63
N GLU A 48 15.06 -17.27 7.45
CA GLU A 48 16.45 -17.33 6.99
C GLU A 48 17.38 -17.98 8.04
N ASP A 49 17.18 -17.67 9.32
CA ASP A 49 18.00 -18.20 10.41
C ASP A 49 17.78 -19.70 10.66
N ILE A 50 16.56 -20.21 10.42
CA ILE A 50 16.28 -21.65 10.44
C ILE A 50 16.49 -22.32 9.08
N LEU A 51 17.06 -21.60 8.12
CA LEU A 51 17.46 -22.09 6.79
C LEU A 51 16.31 -22.63 5.92
N THR A 52 15.08 -22.23 6.15
CA THR A 52 13.95 -22.59 5.27
C THR A 52 13.93 -21.77 3.98
N ILE A 53 14.52 -20.56 4.01
CA ILE A 53 14.80 -19.74 2.84
C ILE A 53 16.26 -19.24 2.88
N PRO A 54 16.89 -18.95 1.71
CA PRO A 54 18.27 -18.43 1.69
C PRO A 54 18.39 -17.06 2.35
N LYS A 55 19.53 -16.78 2.97
CA LYS A 55 19.81 -15.48 3.61
C LYS A 55 19.75 -14.34 2.61
N ASN A 56 19.09 -13.25 3.01
CA ASN A 56 18.88 -12.04 2.21
C ASN A 56 18.21 -12.31 0.84
N SER A 57 17.38 -13.35 0.74
CA SER A 57 16.74 -13.73 -0.52
C SER A 57 15.49 -12.91 -0.85
N ILE A 58 14.81 -12.34 0.14
CA ILE A 58 13.62 -11.53 -0.04
C ILE A 58 13.96 -10.04 0.13
N PRO A 59 14.02 -9.23 -0.93
CA PRO A 59 14.29 -7.80 -0.79
C PRO A 59 13.24 -7.09 0.07
N ALA A 60 13.69 -6.23 0.99
CA ALA A 60 12.83 -5.28 1.70
C ALA A 60 12.84 -3.95 0.93
N VAL A 61 11.77 -3.66 0.18
CA VAL A 61 11.70 -2.53 -0.74
C VAL A 61 11.00 -1.35 -0.07
N PHE A 62 11.75 -0.28 0.16
CA PHE A 62 11.26 0.99 0.70
C PHE A 62 11.07 2.02 -0.41
N CYS A 63 9.91 2.66 -0.48
CA CYS A 63 9.68 3.74 -1.41
C CYS A 63 9.86 5.11 -0.73
N ASP A 64 11.00 5.77 -0.99
CA ASP A 64 11.28 7.14 -0.53
C ASP A 64 10.51 8.14 -1.42
N THR A 65 9.34 8.56 -0.98
CA THR A 65 8.48 9.51 -1.72
C THR A 65 8.92 10.97 -1.53
N GLY A 66 9.91 11.23 -0.67
CA GLY A 66 10.40 12.56 -0.34
C GLY A 66 9.61 13.29 0.76
N ILE A 67 8.53 12.69 1.27
CA ILE A 67 7.66 13.29 2.31
C ILE A 67 7.60 12.44 3.60
N GLU A 68 8.41 11.39 3.69
CA GLU A 68 8.55 10.60 4.89
C GLU A 68 9.25 11.40 5.99
N LEU A 69 8.92 11.07 7.25
CA LEU A 69 9.63 11.61 8.41
C LEU A 69 11.12 11.24 8.35
N VAL A 70 11.99 12.16 8.77
CA VAL A 70 13.44 11.92 8.81
C VAL A 70 13.74 10.67 9.62
N ALA A 71 13.15 10.53 10.80
CA ALA A 71 13.33 9.35 11.65
C ALA A 71 12.97 8.01 10.95
N THR A 72 11.97 8.01 10.05
CA THR A 72 11.64 6.81 9.27
C THR A 72 12.75 6.49 8.27
N LYS A 73 13.28 7.48 7.59
CA LYS A 73 14.40 7.29 6.64
C LYS A 73 15.66 6.82 7.36
N ASP A 74 15.99 7.44 8.48
CA ASP A 74 17.15 7.05 9.31
C ASP A 74 17.02 5.61 9.81
N PHE A 75 15.82 5.21 10.24
CA PHE A 75 15.53 3.84 10.62
C PHE A 75 15.72 2.86 9.46
N VAL A 76 15.24 3.17 8.27
CA VAL A 76 15.41 2.32 7.08
C VAL A 76 16.91 2.18 6.72
N ILE A 77 17.65 3.26 6.79
CA ILE A 77 19.11 3.24 6.57
C ILE A 77 19.80 2.41 7.64
N TRP A 78 19.42 2.58 8.91
CA TRP A 78 19.94 1.77 10.01
C TRP A 78 19.66 0.28 9.80
N VAL A 79 18.43 -0.09 9.42
CA VAL A 79 18.06 -1.48 9.10
C VAL A 79 18.96 -2.03 8.00
N LYS A 80 19.15 -1.29 6.92
CA LYS A 80 20.01 -1.68 5.79
C LYS A 80 21.45 -1.95 6.22
N ASN A 81 21.99 -1.10 7.05
CA ASN A 81 23.41 -1.15 7.40
C ASN A 81 23.71 -2.16 8.53
N ASN A 82 22.76 -2.36 9.46
CA ASN A 82 23.04 -3.07 10.70
C ASN A 82 22.23 -4.36 10.90
N TRP A 83 21.08 -4.49 10.21
CA TRP A 83 20.15 -5.57 10.55
C TRP A 83 19.79 -6.47 9.37
N TYR A 84 19.45 -5.88 8.21
CA TYR A 84 19.06 -6.62 7.00
C TYR A 84 19.67 -6.00 5.76
N LYS A 85 20.66 -6.66 5.15
CA LYS A 85 21.47 -6.07 4.05
C LYS A 85 20.68 -5.86 2.77
N ASN A 86 19.70 -6.74 2.47
CA ASN A 86 18.92 -6.66 1.24
C ASN A 86 17.74 -5.68 1.39
N VAL A 87 18.03 -4.42 1.72
CA VAL A 87 17.08 -3.31 1.68
C VAL A 87 17.31 -2.50 0.43
N GLU A 88 16.28 -2.38 -0.40
CA GLU A 88 16.28 -1.59 -1.62
C GLU A 88 15.44 -0.31 -1.43
N ILE A 89 15.97 0.81 -1.90
CA ILE A 89 15.30 2.10 -1.81
C ILE A 89 14.93 2.55 -3.23
N ILE A 90 13.62 2.57 -3.51
CA ILE A 90 13.09 3.08 -4.77
C ILE A 90 12.54 4.49 -4.60
N ARG A 91 12.49 5.26 -5.69
CA ARG A 91 11.99 6.63 -5.68
C ARG A 91 11.01 6.87 -6.82
N PRO A 92 9.98 7.71 -6.61
CA PRO A 92 9.10 8.14 -7.68
C PRO A 92 9.85 9.07 -8.65
N GLU A 93 9.48 9.01 -9.93
CA GLU A 93 10.02 9.90 -10.96
C GLU A 93 9.59 11.36 -10.78
N LYS A 94 8.48 11.59 -10.09
CA LYS A 94 7.93 12.91 -9.83
C LYS A 94 7.84 13.17 -8.35
N THR A 95 8.26 14.37 -7.94
CA THR A 95 8.19 14.82 -6.54
C THR A 95 6.77 15.16 -6.11
N PHE A 96 6.52 15.20 -4.80
CA PHE A 96 5.26 15.66 -4.25
C PHE A 96 4.93 17.09 -4.69
N THR A 97 5.90 18.00 -4.67
CA THR A 97 5.74 19.38 -5.14
C THR A 97 5.31 19.43 -6.62
N TRP A 98 5.91 18.60 -7.46
CA TRP A 98 5.50 18.52 -8.86
C TRP A 98 4.03 18.10 -9.00
N ILE A 99 3.59 17.13 -8.18
CA ILE A 99 2.19 16.66 -8.20
C ILE A 99 1.22 17.76 -7.80
N ILE A 100 1.52 18.49 -6.72
CA ILE A 100 0.67 19.59 -6.24
C ILE A 100 0.51 20.65 -7.35
N ASN A 101 1.60 21.03 -8.00
CA ASN A 101 1.59 22.07 -9.01
C ASN A 101 0.92 21.63 -10.33
N ASN A 102 1.10 20.38 -10.74
CA ASN A 102 0.65 19.92 -12.06
C ASN A 102 -0.68 19.13 -12.02
N LYS A 103 -0.96 18.39 -10.93
CA LYS A 103 -2.15 17.54 -10.83
C LYS A 103 -3.21 18.11 -9.91
N GLY A 104 -2.80 18.86 -8.90
CA GLY A 104 -3.66 19.44 -7.87
C GLY A 104 -3.44 18.83 -6.48
N LYS A 105 -4.11 19.41 -5.50
CA LYS A 105 -3.93 19.11 -4.08
C LYS A 105 -4.87 17.99 -3.61
N PRO A 106 -4.40 17.04 -2.77
CA PRO A 106 -5.32 16.15 -2.06
C PRO A 106 -6.04 16.94 -0.96
N VAL A 107 -7.36 16.78 -0.85
CA VAL A 107 -8.17 17.47 0.16
C VAL A 107 -8.96 16.47 1.00
N LYS A 108 -9.05 16.70 2.31
CA LYS A 108 -9.81 15.91 3.29
C LYS A 108 -9.45 14.42 3.32
N SER A 109 -9.83 13.66 2.30
CA SER A 109 -9.52 12.23 2.19
C SER A 109 -9.36 11.84 0.73
N LYS A 110 -8.68 10.70 0.49
CA LYS A 110 -8.48 10.19 -0.87
C LYS A 110 -9.79 10.02 -1.65
N ILE A 111 -10.83 9.47 -1.00
CA ILE A 111 -12.13 9.24 -1.64
C ILE A 111 -12.81 10.57 -1.98
N LYS A 112 -12.79 11.54 -1.07
CA LYS A 112 -13.33 12.89 -1.35
C LYS A 112 -12.58 13.57 -2.47
N SER A 113 -11.25 13.55 -2.44
CA SER A 113 -10.42 14.10 -3.50
C SER A 113 -10.72 13.47 -4.86
N GLN A 114 -10.97 12.14 -4.91
CA GLN A 114 -11.31 11.44 -6.13
C GLN A 114 -12.62 11.95 -6.75
N PHE A 115 -13.68 12.05 -5.96
CA PHE A 115 -14.97 12.51 -6.47
C PHE A 115 -14.99 14.01 -6.75
N LEU A 116 -14.33 14.84 -5.94
CA LEU A 116 -14.14 16.27 -6.22
C LEU A 116 -13.35 16.49 -7.50
N SER A 117 -12.25 15.76 -7.70
CA SER A 117 -11.46 15.83 -8.94
C SER A 117 -12.27 15.45 -10.17
N ARG A 118 -13.13 14.43 -10.06
CA ARG A 118 -14.05 14.04 -11.14
C ARG A 118 -15.04 15.15 -11.44
N TYR A 119 -15.64 15.72 -10.41
CA TYR A 119 -16.59 16.82 -10.53
C TYR A 119 -15.95 18.05 -11.18
N GLN A 120 -14.78 18.48 -10.73
CA GLN A 120 -14.04 19.60 -11.33
C GLN A 120 -13.65 19.38 -12.79
N LYS A 121 -13.56 18.12 -13.25
CA LYS A 121 -13.32 17.76 -14.65
C LYS A 121 -14.62 17.64 -15.45
N GLY A 122 -15.74 18.13 -14.93
CA GLY A 122 -17.04 18.11 -15.61
C GLY A 122 -17.78 16.77 -15.51
N ASN A 123 -17.27 15.79 -14.74
CA ASN A 123 -17.99 14.52 -14.55
C ASN A 123 -19.10 14.68 -13.50
N THR A 124 -20.29 15.02 -13.97
CA THR A 124 -21.54 15.14 -13.16
C THR A 124 -22.40 13.90 -13.20
N SER A 125 -21.83 12.74 -13.54
CA SER A 125 -22.57 11.47 -13.57
C SER A 125 -23.32 11.23 -12.25
N LYS A 126 -24.45 10.51 -12.35
CA LYS A 126 -25.29 10.13 -11.20
C LYS A 126 -24.45 9.54 -10.07
N ASN A 127 -23.46 8.69 -10.39
CA ASN A 127 -22.57 8.10 -9.39
C ASN A 127 -21.70 9.15 -8.68
N THR A 128 -21.10 10.09 -9.41
CA THR A 128 -20.29 11.17 -8.82
C THR A 128 -21.13 12.02 -7.88
N MET A 129 -22.29 12.46 -8.32
CA MET A 129 -23.19 13.31 -7.52
C MET A 129 -23.74 12.59 -6.28
N LEU A 130 -24.18 11.34 -6.41
CA LEU A 130 -24.67 10.56 -5.28
C LEU A 130 -23.57 10.35 -4.19
N ASN A 131 -22.31 10.19 -4.60
CA ASN A 131 -21.20 10.05 -3.65
C ASN A 131 -20.90 11.38 -2.95
N LEU A 132 -20.80 12.49 -3.68
CA LEU A 132 -20.54 13.81 -3.10
C LEU A 132 -21.67 14.25 -2.18
N LEU A 133 -22.92 14.02 -2.52
CA LEU A 133 -24.10 14.37 -1.71
C LEU A 133 -24.38 13.37 -0.58
N GLY A 134 -23.64 12.27 -0.51
CA GLY A 134 -23.80 11.24 0.54
C GLY A 134 -25.06 10.39 0.42
N LYS A 135 -25.70 10.38 -0.74
CA LYS A 135 -26.88 9.55 -1.02
C LYS A 135 -26.52 8.11 -1.40
N ASN A 136 -25.23 7.82 -1.61
CA ASN A 136 -24.76 6.46 -1.86
C ASN A 136 -24.42 5.77 -0.51
N LYS A 137 -25.31 4.86 -0.08
CA LYS A 137 -25.14 4.10 1.18
C LYS A 137 -23.85 3.27 1.24
N LYS A 138 -23.28 2.87 0.09
CA LYS A 138 -22.07 2.07 0.01
C LYS A 138 -20.77 2.90 0.17
N VAL A 139 -20.81 4.22 -0.06
CA VAL A 139 -19.62 5.09 -0.06
C VAL A 139 -19.89 6.38 0.73
N ILE A 140 -20.38 6.25 1.95
CA ILE A 140 -20.67 7.38 2.86
C ILE A 140 -19.45 8.28 3.09
N LYS A 141 -18.24 7.71 3.05
CA LYS A 141 -16.97 8.42 3.27
C LYS A 141 -16.66 9.51 2.21
N ALA A 142 -17.33 9.49 1.06
CA ALA A 142 -17.18 10.51 0.02
C ALA A 142 -18.04 11.75 0.26
N LYS A 143 -19.06 11.67 1.13
CA LYS A 143 -19.98 12.80 1.43
C LYS A 143 -19.22 14.04 1.81
N ILE A 144 -19.54 15.16 1.15
CA ILE A 144 -19.07 16.48 1.53
C ILE A 144 -19.87 16.94 2.75
N ALA A 145 -19.18 17.34 3.81
CA ALA A 145 -19.83 17.92 4.98
C ALA A 145 -20.35 19.34 4.63
N ASN A 146 -21.39 19.81 5.32
CA ASN A 146 -21.96 21.15 5.07
C ASN A 146 -20.90 22.26 5.08
N LYS A 147 -19.94 22.20 6.01
CA LYS A 147 -18.83 23.15 6.10
C LYS A 147 -17.86 23.10 4.90
N ASP A 148 -17.89 22.06 4.11
CA ASP A 148 -16.99 21.82 2.96
C ASP A 148 -17.72 22.03 1.61
N LEU A 149 -19.01 22.48 1.60
CA LEU A 149 -19.81 22.68 0.39
C LEU A 149 -19.18 23.72 -0.58
N HIS A 150 -18.40 24.67 -0.05
CA HIS A 150 -17.64 25.61 -0.88
C HIS A 150 -16.72 24.91 -1.91
N MET A 151 -16.29 23.65 -1.64
CA MET A 151 -15.41 22.91 -2.55
C MET A 151 -16.08 22.45 -3.86
N ILE A 152 -17.42 22.50 -3.91
CA ILE A 152 -18.19 22.20 -5.14
C ILE A 152 -18.71 23.48 -5.81
N HIS A 153 -18.44 24.66 -5.23
CA HIS A 153 -18.81 25.93 -5.83
C HIS A 153 -17.92 26.23 -7.04
N PRO A 154 -18.44 26.89 -8.11
CA PRO A 154 -17.64 27.28 -9.28
C PRO A 154 -16.42 28.14 -8.95
N ASP A 155 -16.52 28.99 -7.91
CA ASP A 155 -15.44 29.87 -7.47
C ASP A 155 -14.32 29.17 -6.67
N PHE A 156 -14.45 27.85 -6.45
CA PHE A 156 -13.41 27.08 -5.78
C PHE A 156 -12.25 26.82 -6.75
N ASP A 157 -11.22 27.63 -6.67
CA ASP A 157 -10.06 27.69 -7.57
C ASP A 157 -9.00 26.61 -7.31
N ILE A 158 -9.07 25.93 -6.16
CA ILE A 158 -8.09 24.88 -5.81
C ILE A 158 -8.33 23.64 -6.65
N LYS A 159 -7.39 23.34 -7.55
CA LYS A 159 -7.40 22.08 -8.30
C LYS A 159 -7.22 20.89 -7.37
N VAL A 160 -8.19 20.00 -7.33
CA VAL A 160 -8.20 18.80 -6.48
C VAL A 160 -7.72 17.58 -7.24
N SER A 161 -6.90 16.75 -6.59
CA SER A 161 -6.42 15.49 -7.16
C SER A 161 -6.22 14.42 -6.10
N ASP A 162 -6.50 13.17 -6.47
CA ASP A 162 -6.18 11.95 -5.70
C ASP A 162 -4.94 11.22 -6.22
N SER A 163 -4.20 11.83 -7.15
CA SER A 163 -3.11 11.20 -7.91
C SER A 163 -1.84 10.96 -7.09
N CYS A 164 -1.68 11.59 -5.93
CA CYS A 164 -0.43 11.51 -5.15
C CYS A 164 -0.04 10.05 -4.82
N CYS A 165 -0.97 9.24 -4.33
CA CYS A 165 -0.68 7.84 -4.00
C CYS A 165 -0.33 7.00 -5.24
N LEU A 166 -0.97 7.27 -6.38
CA LEU A 166 -0.67 6.59 -7.64
C LEU A 166 0.76 6.90 -8.09
N ILE A 167 1.13 8.18 -8.10
CA ILE A 167 2.40 8.64 -8.65
C ILE A 167 3.56 8.36 -7.69
N LEU A 168 3.37 8.61 -6.38
CA LEU A 168 4.44 8.49 -5.40
C LEU A 168 4.70 7.07 -4.94
N LYS A 169 3.66 6.20 -4.91
CA LYS A 169 3.80 4.84 -4.38
C LYS A 169 3.54 3.77 -5.43
N LYS A 170 2.37 3.78 -6.09
CA LYS A 170 2.02 2.66 -6.97
C LYS A 170 2.92 2.54 -8.18
N LYS A 171 3.17 3.65 -8.91
CA LYS A 171 4.01 3.62 -10.10
C LYS A 171 5.45 3.17 -9.84
N PRO A 172 6.16 3.63 -8.78
CA PRO A 172 7.47 3.11 -8.44
C PRO A 172 7.48 1.60 -8.22
N PHE A 173 6.51 1.06 -7.48
CA PHE A 173 6.40 -0.38 -7.27
C PHE A 173 6.00 -1.13 -8.55
N GLU A 174 5.15 -0.57 -9.40
CA GLU A 174 4.82 -1.16 -10.71
C GLU A 174 6.04 -1.24 -11.62
N LYS A 175 6.88 -0.20 -11.61
CA LYS A 175 8.15 -0.18 -12.32
C LYS A 175 9.11 -1.24 -11.77
N TYR A 176 9.34 -1.24 -10.46
CA TYR A 176 10.16 -2.23 -9.77
C TYR A 176 9.72 -3.67 -10.07
N ASN A 177 8.42 -3.93 -10.02
CA ASN A 177 7.86 -5.25 -10.31
C ASN A 177 8.17 -5.72 -11.73
N LYS A 178 8.13 -4.82 -12.72
CA LYS A 178 8.44 -5.14 -14.12
C LYS A 178 9.93 -5.39 -14.33
N GLU A 179 10.78 -4.53 -13.76
CA GLU A 179 12.24 -4.62 -13.92
C GLU A 179 12.83 -5.87 -13.27
N ASN A 180 12.22 -6.36 -12.18
CA ASN A 180 12.70 -7.52 -11.40
C ASN A 180 11.85 -8.79 -11.60
N ASP A 181 10.95 -8.83 -12.57
CA ASP A 181 10.05 -9.98 -12.83
C ASP A 181 9.33 -10.47 -11.56
N ILE A 182 8.84 -9.53 -10.76
CA ILE A 182 8.20 -9.83 -9.47
C ILE A 182 6.84 -10.51 -9.67
N LYS A 183 6.65 -11.66 -9.02
CA LYS A 183 5.43 -12.46 -9.06
C LYS A 183 4.59 -12.36 -7.80
N GLY A 184 5.18 -11.87 -6.70
CA GLY A 184 4.48 -11.72 -5.43
C GLY A 184 5.08 -10.63 -4.54
N TYR A 185 4.33 -10.21 -3.51
CA TYR A 185 4.84 -9.27 -2.50
C TYR A 185 4.15 -9.48 -1.16
N ILE A 186 4.89 -9.12 -0.11
CA ILE A 186 4.44 -9.19 1.28
C ILE A 186 4.13 -7.76 1.74
N ILE A 187 3.00 -7.55 2.40
CA ILE A 187 2.64 -6.27 3.03
C ILE A 187 2.10 -6.51 4.43
N GLY A 188 2.50 -5.66 5.37
CA GLY A 188 1.97 -5.63 6.72
C GLY A 188 0.65 -4.87 6.76
N GLU A 189 -0.45 -5.59 6.64
CA GLU A 189 -1.80 -5.03 6.79
C GLU A 189 -2.60 -5.90 7.77
N ARG A 190 -3.33 -5.24 8.68
CA ARG A 190 -4.25 -5.94 9.58
C ARG A 190 -5.69 -5.79 9.09
N ILE A 191 -6.44 -6.89 9.09
CA ILE A 191 -7.88 -6.89 8.74
C ILE A 191 -8.64 -5.93 9.64
N ALA A 192 -8.29 -5.89 10.94
CA ALA A 192 -8.89 -5.01 11.94
C ALA A 192 -8.75 -3.49 11.65
N GLU A 193 -7.90 -3.08 10.71
CA GLU A 193 -7.81 -1.66 10.30
C GLU A 193 -9.01 -1.18 9.48
N GLY A 194 -9.85 -2.11 9.00
CA GLY A 194 -11.10 -1.82 8.30
C GLY A 194 -10.96 -1.14 6.93
N GLY A 195 -12.09 -0.78 6.34
CA GLY A 195 -12.17 0.00 5.10
C GLY A 195 -11.71 -0.76 3.86
N ALA A 196 -10.85 -0.15 3.03
CA ALA A 196 -10.36 -0.76 1.80
C ALA A 196 -9.47 -1.99 2.04
N ARG A 197 -8.81 -2.07 3.21
CA ARG A 197 -7.95 -3.18 3.60
C ARG A 197 -8.77 -4.41 3.97
N GLU A 198 -9.84 -4.25 4.74
CA GLU A 198 -10.79 -5.31 5.05
C GLU A 198 -11.44 -5.89 3.79
N LEU A 199 -11.92 -5.03 2.88
CA LEU A 199 -12.49 -5.44 1.59
C LEU A 199 -11.47 -6.14 0.68
N SER A 200 -10.20 -5.76 0.76
CA SER A 200 -9.11 -6.38 0.04
C SER A 200 -8.80 -7.76 0.60
N ALA A 201 -8.81 -7.93 1.91
CA ALA A 201 -8.60 -9.21 2.58
C ALA A 201 -9.75 -10.20 2.31
N SER A 202 -11.02 -9.74 2.45
CA SER A 202 -12.19 -10.58 2.22
C SER A 202 -12.30 -11.10 0.77
N LYS A 203 -11.94 -10.28 -0.22
CA LYS A 203 -11.89 -10.71 -1.63
C LYS A 203 -10.86 -11.82 -1.88
N ARG A 204 -9.77 -11.84 -1.13
CA ARG A 204 -8.71 -12.85 -1.30
C ARG A 204 -9.04 -14.18 -0.64
N VAL A 205 -9.80 -14.16 0.45
CA VAL A 205 -10.33 -15.38 1.09
C VAL A 205 -11.33 -16.09 0.16
N ASN A 206 -12.12 -15.34 -0.62
CA ASN A 206 -13.09 -15.89 -1.57
C ASN A 206 -12.48 -16.35 -2.91
N MET A 207 -11.21 -16.03 -3.19
CA MET A 207 -10.48 -16.47 -4.39
C MET A 207 -9.65 -17.74 -4.15
N GLY A 208 -9.97 -18.53 -3.17
CA GLY A 208 -9.35 -19.83 -2.87
C GLY A 208 -9.72 -20.97 -3.82
N GLY A 209 -10.38 -20.69 -4.95
CA GLY A 209 -10.67 -21.62 -6.04
C GLY A 209 -10.22 -21.03 -7.37
N GLU A 210 -9.27 -21.69 -8.00
CA GLU A 210 -9.01 -21.74 -9.44
C GLU A 210 -9.15 -20.44 -10.26
N ASP A 211 -8.17 -19.51 -10.13
CA ASP A 211 -7.84 -18.62 -11.24
C ASP A 211 -6.37 -18.22 -11.17
N MET A 212 -5.54 -19.01 -11.89
CA MET A 212 -4.08 -18.88 -11.98
C MET A 212 -3.65 -17.86 -13.05
N HIS A 213 -4.45 -16.87 -13.39
CA HIS A 213 -4.05 -15.82 -14.32
C HIS A 213 -4.10 -14.43 -13.68
N GLN A 214 -2.91 -13.84 -13.50
CA GLN A 214 -2.65 -12.41 -13.21
C GLN A 214 -2.98 -11.88 -11.81
N ASN A 215 -2.64 -12.54 -10.71
CA ASN A 215 -2.80 -11.88 -9.41
C ASN A 215 -1.50 -11.82 -8.60
N LYS A 216 -0.98 -10.61 -8.46
CA LYS A 216 0.04 -10.22 -7.49
C LYS A 216 -0.42 -10.64 -6.10
N ARG A 217 0.15 -11.71 -5.56
CA ARG A 217 -0.23 -12.23 -4.24
C ARG A 217 0.48 -11.45 -3.14
N SER A 218 -0.27 -10.97 -2.18
CA SER A 218 0.23 -10.42 -0.91
C SER A 218 0.00 -11.41 0.22
N VAL A 219 0.93 -11.50 1.12
CA VAL A 219 0.84 -12.30 2.36
C VAL A 219 0.53 -11.37 3.52
N TYR A 220 -0.39 -11.76 4.38
CA TYR A 220 -0.77 -11.03 5.59
C TYR A 220 -0.18 -11.69 6.82
N SER A 221 0.32 -10.87 7.70
CA SER A 221 0.64 -11.23 9.08
C SER A 221 -0.58 -11.08 9.98
#